data_4dee770b48a5ed57fa95c69020654e25
#
_entry.id   4dee770b48a5ed57fa95c69020654e25
#
_cell.length_a   1.000
_cell.length_b   1.000
_cell.length_c   1.000
_cell.angle_alpha   90.00
_cell.angle_beta   90.00
_cell.angle_gamma   90.00
#
_symmetry.space_group_name_H-M   'P 1'
#
loop_
_entity.id
_entity.type
_entity.pdbx_description
1 polymer ?
#
loop_
_entity_poly.entity_id
_entity_poly.type
_entity_poly.pdbx_seq_one_letter_code
_entity_poly.pdbx_strand_id
1 'polypeptide(L)'
;MNLSYTDEQNLLRDSVSKFCSSDYDFETRMKSVDSESGHNPEHWKLFAELGWLAIPFSEELGGLDGDNVDLSLVFEEFGKSIIVEPYLANVVLAGGVLKRGDLENKTQILEELISGTKQISLANYEPNKGYNLDNVDCE
;
A
#
# COMPACT_ATOMS: atom_id res chain seq x y z
N MET A 1 -18.87 -22.13 7.47
CA MET A 1 -18.00 -20.98 7.16
C MET A 1 -17.73 -21.05 5.65
N ASN A 2 -18.15 -20.04 4.89
CA ASN A 2 -17.83 -19.99 3.45
C ASN A 2 -16.43 -19.37 3.31
N LEU A 3 -15.50 -20.08 2.68
CA LEU A 3 -14.12 -19.61 2.43
C LEU A 3 -13.93 -19.13 0.99
N SER A 4 -15.02 -19.02 0.21
CA SER A 4 -14.94 -18.49 -1.14
C SER A 4 -14.85 -16.96 -1.10
N TYR A 5 -14.02 -16.41 -1.96
CA TYR A 5 -13.95 -14.97 -2.18
C TYR A 5 -15.25 -14.42 -2.77
N THR A 6 -15.55 -13.15 -2.48
CA THR A 6 -16.67 -12.43 -3.12
C THR A 6 -16.35 -12.14 -4.59
N ASP A 7 -17.35 -11.69 -5.35
CA ASP A 7 -17.13 -11.29 -6.74
C ASP A 7 -16.19 -10.07 -6.82
N GLU A 8 -16.33 -9.11 -5.91
CA GLU A 8 -15.44 -7.94 -5.81
C GLU A 8 -14.00 -8.35 -5.49
N GLN A 9 -13.81 -9.29 -4.56
CA GLN A 9 -12.49 -9.83 -4.21
C GLN A 9 -11.84 -10.56 -5.39
N ASN A 10 -12.62 -11.31 -6.14
CA ASN A 10 -12.12 -11.95 -7.36
C ASN A 10 -11.74 -10.93 -8.43
N LEU A 11 -12.54 -9.88 -8.63
CA LEU A 11 -12.22 -8.78 -9.56
C LEU A 11 -10.94 -8.03 -9.14
N LEU A 12 -10.78 -7.75 -7.85
CA LEU A 12 -9.55 -7.14 -7.31
C LEU A 12 -8.35 -8.02 -7.62
N ARG A 13 -8.40 -9.30 -7.23
CA ARG A 13 -7.31 -10.25 -7.49
C ARG A 13 -6.96 -10.34 -8.97
N ASP A 14 -7.96 -10.44 -9.84
CA ASP A 14 -7.74 -10.56 -11.28
C ASP A 14 -7.13 -9.28 -11.86
N SER A 15 -7.50 -8.11 -11.35
CA SER A 15 -6.91 -6.81 -11.72
C SER A 15 -5.42 -6.76 -11.35
N VAL A 16 -5.07 -7.11 -10.10
CA VAL A 16 -3.68 -7.13 -9.62
C VAL A 16 -2.86 -8.18 -10.37
N SER A 17 -3.40 -9.38 -10.54
CA SER A 17 -2.75 -10.49 -11.26
C SER A 17 -2.46 -10.13 -12.72
N LYS A 18 -3.38 -9.43 -13.38
CA LYS A 18 -3.20 -8.95 -14.75
C LYS A 18 -2.03 -7.97 -14.84
N PHE A 19 -1.97 -6.97 -13.98
CA PHE A 19 -0.82 -6.05 -13.92
C PHE A 19 0.48 -6.80 -13.70
N CYS A 20 0.54 -7.67 -12.70
CA CYS A 20 1.73 -8.44 -12.38
C CYS A 20 2.24 -9.30 -13.55
N SER A 21 1.31 -9.88 -14.34
CA SER A 21 1.66 -10.78 -15.43
C SER A 21 1.95 -10.07 -16.76
N SER A 22 1.35 -8.89 -17.01
CA SER A 22 1.43 -8.20 -18.29
C SER A 22 2.41 -7.03 -18.29
N ASP A 23 2.51 -6.32 -17.17
CA ASP A 23 3.20 -5.03 -17.09
C ASP A 23 4.39 -5.03 -16.13
N TYR A 24 4.63 -6.14 -15.41
CA TYR A 24 5.65 -6.23 -14.37
C TYR A 24 6.54 -7.47 -14.52
N ASP A 25 7.24 -7.57 -15.64
CA ASP A 25 8.23 -8.62 -15.86
C ASP A 25 9.55 -8.37 -15.11
N PHE A 26 10.46 -9.32 -15.17
CA PHE A 26 11.75 -9.22 -14.47
C PHE A 26 12.56 -7.98 -14.90
N GLU A 27 12.57 -7.63 -16.19
CA GLU A 27 13.32 -6.48 -16.69
C GLU A 27 12.72 -5.17 -16.19
N THR A 28 11.40 -5.06 -16.19
CA THR A 28 10.67 -3.90 -15.65
C THR A 28 10.95 -3.72 -14.17
N ARG A 29 10.93 -4.83 -13.40
CA ARG A 29 11.29 -4.80 -11.97
C ARG A 29 12.73 -4.34 -11.76
N MET A 30 13.69 -4.86 -12.53
CA MET A 30 15.09 -4.45 -12.38
C MET A 30 15.30 -2.96 -12.71
N LYS A 31 14.61 -2.43 -13.72
CA LYS A 31 14.63 -0.98 -14.01
C LYS A 31 14.08 -0.17 -12.84
N SER A 32 13.03 -0.64 -12.19
CA SER A 32 12.46 0.00 -11.00
C SER A 32 13.46 0.00 -9.82
N VAL A 33 14.08 -1.15 -9.55
CA VAL A 33 15.11 -1.30 -8.49
C VAL A 33 16.31 -0.39 -8.72
N ASP A 34 16.78 -0.31 -9.96
CA ASP A 34 17.98 0.47 -10.34
C ASP A 34 17.67 1.98 -10.51
N SER A 35 16.40 2.39 -10.40
CA SER A 35 16.03 3.80 -10.47
C SER A 35 16.43 4.56 -9.20
N GLU A 36 16.56 5.88 -9.28
CA GLU A 36 16.90 6.75 -8.14
C GLU A 36 15.92 6.61 -6.99
N SER A 37 14.63 6.41 -7.28
CA SER A 37 13.56 6.24 -6.29
C SER A 37 13.42 4.81 -5.77
N GLY A 38 14.08 3.83 -6.37
CA GLY A 38 13.95 2.40 -6.03
C GLY A 38 12.61 1.77 -6.41
N HIS A 39 11.75 2.50 -7.14
CA HIS A 39 10.46 2.04 -7.64
C HIS A 39 10.07 2.84 -8.90
N ASN A 40 9.00 2.43 -9.60
CA ASN A 40 8.51 3.15 -10.77
C ASN A 40 7.35 4.09 -10.37
N PRO A 41 7.52 5.44 -10.48
CA PRO A 41 6.46 6.39 -10.15
C PRO A 41 5.18 6.22 -11.01
N GLU A 42 5.30 5.75 -12.26
CA GLU A 42 4.13 5.51 -13.12
C GLU A 42 3.33 4.30 -12.62
N HIS A 43 3.97 3.26 -12.11
CA HIS A 43 3.27 2.14 -11.46
C HIS A 43 2.56 2.61 -10.20
N TRP A 44 3.20 3.45 -9.38
CA TRP A 44 2.58 4.02 -8.19
C TRP A 44 1.34 4.83 -8.52
N LYS A 45 1.40 5.66 -9.55
CA LYS A 45 0.27 6.40 -10.07
C LYS A 45 -0.84 5.48 -10.60
N LEU A 46 -0.48 4.44 -11.33
CA LEU A 46 -1.44 3.44 -11.80
C LEU A 46 -2.14 2.73 -10.64
N PHE A 47 -1.43 2.42 -9.54
CA PHE A 47 -2.05 1.83 -8.34
C PHE A 47 -3.09 2.76 -7.71
N ALA A 48 -2.84 4.07 -7.72
CA ALA A 48 -3.83 5.06 -7.29
C ALA A 48 -5.05 5.08 -8.24
N GLU A 49 -4.83 5.13 -9.56
CA GLU A 49 -5.88 5.14 -10.58
C GLU A 49 -6.76 3.88 -10.54
N LEU A 50 -6.18 2.74 -10.21
CA LEU A 50 -6.89 1.46 -10.02
C LEU A 50 -7.55 1.33 -8.64
N GLY A 51 -7.38 2.32 -7.76
CA GLY A 51 -7.95 2.34 -6.42
C GLY A 51 -7.23 1.45 -5.40
N TRP A 52 -6.09 0.84 -5.76
CA TRP A 52 -5.42 -0.09 -4.84
C TRP A 52 -4.86 0.62 -3.60
N LEU A 53 -4.46 1.89 -3.72
CA LEU A 53 -3.99 2.68 -2.58
C LEU A 53 -5.13 3.04 -1.62
N ALA A 54 -6.38 3.01 -2.09
CA ALA A 54 -7.58 3.35 -1.33
C ALA A 54 -8.16 2.19 -0.51
N ILE A 55 -7.77 0.94 -0.81
CA ILE A 55 -8.40 -0.28 -0.27
C ILE A 55 -8.64 -0.23 1.24
N PRO A 56 -7.64 0.01 2.11
CA PRO A 56 -7.82 -0.16 3.55
C PRO A 56 -8.43 1.06 4.26
N PHE A 57 -8.82 2.09 3.55
CA PHE A 57 -9.38 3.31 4.13
C PHE A 57 -10.90 3.33 4.00
N SER A 58 -11.58 3.99 4.96
CA SER A 58 -13.03 4.14 4.91
C SER A 58 -13.47 5.09 3.81
N GLU A 59 -14.71 4.95 3.34
CA GLU A 59 -15.30 5.88 2.37
C GLU A 59 -15.27 7.33 2.85
N GLU A 60 -15.42 7.57 4.16
CA GLU A 60 -15.31 8.91 4.77
C GLU A 60 -13.93 9.55 4.59
N LEU A 61 -12.89 8.73 4.40
CA LEU A 61 -11.51 9.14 4.16
C LEU A 61 -11.11 9.03 2.67
N GLY A 62 -12.08 8.82 1.79
CA GLY A 62 -11.85 8.64 0.35
C GLY A 62 -11.41 7.23 -0.05
N GLY A 63 -11.59 6.25 0.83
CA GLY A 63 -11.20 4.86 0.64
C GLY A 63 -12.31 3.96 0.10
N LEU A 64 -12.07 2.65 0.14
CA LEU A 64 -12.97 1.61 -0.38
C LEU A 64 -13.51 0.66 0.71
N ASP A 65 -13.27 0.95 1.99
CA ASP A 65 -13.66 0.09 3.13
C ASP A 65 -13.20 -1.37 3.03
N GLY A 66 -12.12 -1.62 2.28
CA GLY A 66 -11.57 -2.96 2.12
C GLY A 66 -10.98 -3.50 3.42
N ASP A 67 -11.06 -4.80 3.57
CA ASP A 67 -10.62 -5.52 4.76
C ASP A 67 -9.22 -6.17 4.60
N ASN A 68 -8.83 -6.97 5.59
CA ASN A 68 -7.55 -7.67 5.55
C ASN A 68 -7.50 -8.79 4.50
N VAL A 69 -8.66 -9.31 4.05
CA VAL A 69 -8.72 -10.30 2.97
C VAL A 69 -8.36 -9.62 1.67
N ASP A 70 -8.93 -8.43 1.39
CA ASP A 70 -8.61 -7.66 0.19
C ASP A 70 -7.12 -7.32 0.11
N LEU A 71 -6.54 -6.85 1.23
CA LEU A 71 -5.09 -6.61 1.31
C LEU A 71 -4.27 -7.88 1.08
N SER A 72 -4.71 -9.03 1.63
CA SER A 72 -4.00 -10.29 1.46
C SER A 72 -3.98 -10.75 0.00
N LEU A 73 -5.06 -10.52 -0.75
CA LEU A 73 -5.12 -10.80 -2.19
C LEU A 73 -4.12 -9.95 -2.97
N VAL A 74 -4.03 -8.65 -2.66
CA VAL A 74 -3.03 -7.76 -3.27
C VAL A 74 -1.63 -8.27 -3.00
N PHE A 75 -1.30 -8.59 -1.73
CA PHE A 75 0.03 -9.07 -1.36
C PHE A 75 0.36 -10.44 -1.93
N GLU A 76 -0.62 -11.33 -2.08
CA GLU A 76 -0.40 -12.62 -2.73
C GLU A 76 0.05 -12.43 -4.19
N GLU A 77 -0.63 -11.59 -4.95
CA GLU A 77 -0.26 -11.31 -6.35
C GLU A 77 1.04 -10.52 -6.45
N PHE A 78 1.24 -9.49 -5.62
CA PHE A 78 2.50 -8.74 -5.54
C PHE A 78 3.70 -9.63 -5.21
N GLY A 79 3.52 -10.61 -4.31
CA GLY A 79 4.56 -11.55 -3.93
C GLY A 79 4.99 -12.45 -5.09
N LYS A 80 4.08 -12.85 -5.98
CA LYS A 80 4.40 -13.67 -7.16
C LYS A 80 5.37 -12.98 -8.11
N SER A 81 5.28 -11.65 -8.23
CA SER A 81 6.12 -10.82 -9.10
C SER A 81 7.22 -10.05 -8.36
N ILE A 82 7.28 -10.17 -7.04
CA ILE A 82 8.23 -9.46 -6.16
C ILE A 82 8.15 -7.95 -6.44
N ILE A 83 6.96 -7.36 -6.34
CA ILE A 83 6.70 -5.94 -6.53
C ILE A 83 7.55 -5.12 -5.56
N VAL A 84 8.24 -4.09 -6.06
CA VAL A 84 9.13 -3.23 -5.25
C VAL A 84 8.51 -1.88 -4.87
N GLU A 85 7.39 -1.54 -5.46
CA GLU A 85 6.63 -0.35 -5.11
C GLU A 85 6.28 -0.36 -3.61
N PRO A 86 6.42 0.78 -2.90
CA PRO A 86 6.42 0.81 -1.44
C PRO A 86 5.01 0.73 -0.82
N TYR A 87 4.18 -0.21 -1.31
CA TYR A 87 2.78 -0.39 -0.89
C TYR A 87 2.65 -0.69 0.60
N LEU A 88 3.44 -1.64 1.12
CA LEU A 88 3.42 -2.00 2.54
C LEU A 88 3.76 -0.79 3.42
N ALA A 89 4.86 -0.10 3.10
CA ALA A 89 5.36 1.01 3.92
C ALA A 89 4.38 2.20 3.93
N ASN A 90 3.81 2.53 2.78
CA ASN A 90 2.93 3.67 2.62
C ASN A 90 1.49 3.38 3.05
N VAL A 91 0.86 2.41 2.40
CA VAL A 91 -0.59 2.18 2.54
C VAL A 91 -0.90 1.46 3.84
N VAL A 92 -0.18 0.39 4.15
CA VAL A 92 -0.52 -0.46 5.29
C VAL A 92 0.06 0.08 6.58
N LEU A 93 1.37 0.35 6.63
CA LEU A 93 2.02 0.78 7.87
C LEU A 93 1.73 2.25 8.17
N ALA A 94 2.20 3.17 7.35
CA ALA A 94 2.02 4.60 7.60
C ALA A 94 0.55 5.03 7.52
N GLY A 95 -0.17 4.61 6.47
CA GLY A 95 -1.60 4.85 6.34
C GLY A 95 -2.42 4.23 7.45
N GLY A 96 -2.05 3.03 7.90
CA GLY A 96 -2.68 2.33 9.03
C GLY A 96 -2.55 3.08 10.36
N VAL A 97 -1.41 3.73 10.63
CA VAL A 97 -1.20 4.59 11.79
C VAL A 97 -2.01 5.89 11.64
N LEU A 98 -1.92 6.53 10.48
CA LEU A 98 -2.63 7.79 10.23
C LEU A 98 -4.15 7.64 10.36
N LYS A 99 -4.75 6.59 9.82
CA LYS A 99 -6.21 6.42 9.91
C LYS A 99 -6.71 6.26 11.35
N ARG A 100 -5.85 5.78 12.27
CA ARG A 100 -6.15 5.62 13.71
C ARG A 100 -5.76 6.83 14.56
N GLY A 101 -4.81 7.63 14.06
CA GLY A 101 -4.32 8.81 14.77
C GLY A 101 -5.33 9.96 14.78
N ASP A 102 -5.14 10.89 15.71
CA ASP A 102 -5.92 12.12 15.82
C ASP A 102 -5.05 13.33 15.42
N LEU A 103 -4.93 13.52 14.10
CA LEU A 103 -4.17 14.61 13.50
C LEU A 103 -5.12 15.57 12.79
N GLU A 104 -4.95 16.89 12.99
CA GLU A 104 -5.81 17.93 12.40
C GLU A 104 -5.86 17.84 10.86
N ASN A 105 -4.74 17.49 10.22
CA ASN A 105 -4.62 17.39 8.76
C ASN A 105 -4.67 15.95 8.22
N LYS A 106 -5.15 15.00 9.02
CA LYS A 106 -5.21 13.57 8.67
C LYS A 106 -5.91 13.31 7.33
N THR A 107 -7.07 13.89 7.15
CA THR A 107 -7.87 13.69 5.92
C THR A 107 -7.11 14.14 4.69
N GLN A 108 -6.50 15.33 4.72
CA GLN A 108 -5.71 15.83 3.60
C GLN A 108 -4.53 14.90 3.29
N ILE A 109 -3.79 14.45 4.32
CA ILE A 109 -2.63 13.55 4.12
C ILE A 109 -3.08 12.22 3.51
N LEU A 110 -4.21 11.67 3.95
CA LEU A 110 -4.74 10.43 3.41
C LEU A 110 -5.25 10.60 1.97
N GLU A 111 -5.91 11.72 1.64
CA GLU A 111 -6.29 12.03 0.27
C GLU A 111 -5.07 12.10 -0.68
N GLU A 112 -3.99 12.75 -0.25
CA GLU A 112 -2.74 12.83 -1.00
C GLU A 112 -2.06 11.45 -1.15
N LEU A 113 -2.13 10.58 -0.12
CA LEU A 113 -1.65 9.21 -0.20
C LEU A 113 -2.49 8.36 -1.15
N ILE A 114 -3.82 8.40 -1.02
CA ILE A 114 -4.77 7.64 -1.84
C ILE A 114 -4.66 8.04 -3.31
N SER A 115 -4.49 9.33 -3.59
CA SER A 115 -4.28 9.83 -4.96
C SER A 115 -2.89 9.52 -5.52
N GLY A 116 -1.99 8.95 -4.71
CA GLY A 116 -0.61 8.64 -5.11
C GLY A 116 0.31 9.85 -5.25
N THR A 117 -0.14 11.04 -4.89
CA THR A 117 0.65 12.30 -5.00
C THR A 117 1.65 12.45 -3.86
N LYS A 118 1.44 11.74 -2.75
CA LYS A 118 2.34 11.75 -1.59
C LYS A 118 2.68 10.32 -1.17
N GLN A 119 3.95 10.10 -0.89
CA GLN A 119 4.44 8.91 -0.23
C GLN A 119 4.82 9.25 1.21
N ILE A 120 4.49 8.36 2.13
CA ILE A 120 4.78 8.48 3.56
C ILE A 120 5.35 7.17 4.08
N SER A 121 6.18 7.25 5.09
CA SER A 121 6.71 6.07 5.75
C SER A 121 6.64 6.22 7.27
N LEU A 122 6.54 5.10 7.96
CA LEU A 122 6.54 5.05 9.42
C LEU A 122 7.97 4.93 9.92
N ALA A 123 8.46 5.97 10.61
CA ALA A 123 9.72 5.93 11.32
C ALA A 123 9.49 5.41 12.75
N ASN A 124 9.59 4.08 12.92
CA ASN A 124 9.27 3.41 14.19
C ASN A 124 10.50 2.85 14.93
N TYR A 125 11.69 3.04 14.39
CA TYR A 125 12.92 2.59 15.03
C TYR A 125 13.62 3.75 15.76
N GLU A 126 13.74 3.61 17.06
CA GLU A 126 14.44 4.58 17.90
C GLU A 126 15.92 4.19 18.07
N PRO A 127 16.85 5.16 18.07
CA PRO A 127 18.25 4.89 18.32
C PRO A 127 18.46 4.16 19.64
N ASN A 128 19.22 3.08 19.62
CA ASN A 128 19.56 2.25 20.79
C ASN A 128 18.39 1.49 21.48
N LYS A 129 17.19 1.47 20.88
CA LYS A 129 16.00 0.78 21.44
C LYS A 129 15.75 -0.59 20.81
N GLY A 130 16.55 -0.99 19.81
CA GLY A 130 16.35 -2.25 19.08
C GLY A 130 15.04 -2.24 18.29
N TYR A 131 14.39 -3.41 18.23
CA TYR A 131 13.14 -3.59 17.47
C TYR A 131 11.88 -3.57 18.36
N ASN A 132 11.98 -3.03 19.60
CA ASN A 132 10.83 -2.95 20.48
C ASN A 132 9.96 -1.74 20.12
N LEU A 133 8.75 -2.02 19.62
CA LEU A 133 7.79 -1.01 19.18
C LEU A 133 7.16 -0.21 20.33
N ASP A 134 7.28 -0.68 21.58
CA ASP A 134 6.75 0.02 22.75
C ASP A 134 7.70 1.14 23.25
N ASN A 135 8.94 1.14 22.76
CA ASN A 135 9.96 2.13 23.16
C ASN A 135 9.99 3.30 22.19
N VAL A 136 9.03 4.21 22.30
CA VAL A 136 8.95 5.43 21.49
C VAL A 136 9.34 6.62 22.38
N ASP A 137 10.36 7.36 21.97
CA ASP A 137 10.86 8.59 22.63
C ASP A 137 10.47 9.86 21.85
N CYS A 138 9.91 9.72 20.63
CA CYS A 138 9.41 10.86 19.86
C CYS A 138 8.16 11.45 20.52
N GLU A 139 8.17 12.79 20.76
CA GLU A 139 7.02 13.59 21.19
C GLU A 139 6.39 14.32 20.00
#